data_70aaf261cc645e521888ba1077fdf923
#
_entry.id   70aaf261cc645e521888ba1077fdf923
#
_cell.length_a   1.000
_cell.length_b   1.000
_cell.length_c   1.000
_cell.angle_alpha   90.00
_cell.angle_beta   90.00
_cell.angle_gamma   90.00
#
_symmetry.space_group_name_H-M   'P 1'
#
loop_
_entity.id
_entity.type
_entity.pdbx_description
1 polymer ?
#
loop_
_entity_poly.entity_id
_entity_poly.type
_entity_poly.pdbx_seq_one_letter_code
_entity_poly.pdbx_strand_id
1 'polypeptide(L)'
;GADVSKVADGVGLDSRIGRKFLKAGIGFGGSCFPKDTTALLQIAKSAGYPFKLIEAVIETNEKQRVHIVDKLLTVMGSIKGRTISVLGLAFKPNTNDVRSAPALDIIPMLQQLGAHVKAYDPIAIPEASAILGEQVEYYTDVYGAIEDTDACLILTDWPEVKEMELVKVKTLLRQPIIIDGRNLFSLEEMQAAGYIYHSIGRPAVRGTEPSDKYFPGLPLEELAKDLGSVNL
;
A
#
# COMPACT_ATOMS: atom_id res chain seq x y z
N GLY A 1 -1.27 -18.42 -5.98
CA GLY A 1 0.09 -18.80 -5.65
C GLY A 1 1.13 -18.45 -6.71
N ALA A 2 0.73 -17.80 -7.82
CA ALA A 2 1.68 -17.31 -8.83
C ALA A 2 2.36 -16.01 -8.36
N ASP A 3 3.62 -15.81 -8.79
CA ASP A 3 4.33 -14.55 -8.61
C ASP A 3 3.93 -13.58 -9.73
N VAL A 4 3.32 -12.45 -9.35
CA VAL A 4 2.84 -11.44 -10.29
C VAL A 4 3.96 -10.83 -11.14
N SER A 5 5.19 -10.75 -10.62
CA SER A 5 6.33 -10.24 -11.38
C SER A 5 6.67 -11.15 -12.55
N LYS A 6 6.70 -12.48 -12.30
CA LYS A 6 6.94 -13.51 -13.33
C LYS A 6 5.81 -13.54 -14.36
N VAL A 7 4.55 -13.40 -13.91
CA VAL A 7 3.40 -13.31 -14.82
C VAL A 7 3.51 -12.06 -15.71
N ALA A 8 3.82 -10.91 -15.11
CA ALA A 8 3.97 -9.66 -15.83
C ALA A 8 5.17 -9.67 -16.79
N ASP A 9 6.27 -10.34 -16.44
CA ASP A 9 7.42 -10.53 -17.32
C ASP A 9 7.03 -11.41 -18.52
N GLY A 10 6.34 -12.54 -18.27
CA GLY A 10 5.86 -13.43 -19.34
C GLY A 10 4.88 -12.73 -20.31
N VAL A 11 3.90 -12.00 -19.78
CA VAL A 11 2.94 -11.22 -20.61
C VAL A 11 3.66 -10.08 -21.34
N GLY A 12 4.63 -9.44 -20.69
CA GLY A 12 5.41 -8.34 -21.25
C GLY A 12 6.39 -8.71 -22.35
N LEU A 13 6.65 -10.02 -22.60
CA LEU A 13 7.44 -10.49 -23.74
C LEU A 13 6.75 -10.20 -25.09
N ASP A 14 5.42 -10.10 -25.10
CA ASP A 14 4.71 -9.67 -26.31
C ASP A 14 4.96 -8.17 -26.52
N SER A 15 5.58 -7.81 -27.65
CA SER A 15 5.94 -6.43 -27.99
C SER A 15 4.75 -5.47 -28.09
N ARG A 16 3.53 -6.01 -28.34
CA ARG A 16 2.28 -5.22 -28.39
C ARG A 16 1.82 -4.78 -27.01
N ILE A 17 2.22 -5.50 -25.97
CA ILE A 17 1.86 -5.23 -24.56
C ILE A 17 3.02 -4.52 -23.87
N GLY A 18 4.21 -5.13 -23.86
CA GLY A 18 5.40 -4.64 -23.16
C GLY A 18 5.28 -4.72 -21.65
N ARG A 19 6.38 -4.44 -20.93
CA ARG A 19 6.46 -4.58 -19.46
C ARG A 19 6.08 -3.30 -18.68
N LYS A 20 6.10 -2.14 -19.35
CA LYS A 20 6.10 -0.83 -18.67
C LYS A 20 4.89 -0.59 -17.74
N PHE A 21 3.69 -1.02 -18.13
CA PHE A 21 2.45 -0.80 -17.38
C PHE A 21 1.96 -2.04 -16.60
N LEU A 22 2.79 -3.08 -16.48
CA LEU A 22 2.43 -4.32 -15.80
C LEU A 22 3.01 -4.39 -14.37
N LYS A 23 3.30 -3.27 -13.75
CA LYS A 23 3.75 -3.24 -12.34
C LYS A 23 2.54 -3.43 -11.42
N ALA A 24 2.62 -4.43 -10.55
CA ALA A 24 1.63 -4.60 -9.49
C ALA A 24 1.72 -3.47 -8.45
N GLY A 25 0.60 -3.19 -7.79
CA GLY A 25 0.56 -2.13 -6.77
C GLY A 25 -0.78 -2.10 -6.03
N ILE A 26 -0.95 -1.05 -5.24
CA ILE A 26 -2.10 -0.81 -4.36
C ILE A 26 -3.27 -0.08 -5.05
N GLY A 27 -3.36 -0.17 -6.36
CA GLY A 27 -4.32 0.56 -7.16
C GLY A 27 -3.76 1.85 -7.76
N PHE A 28 -4.39 2.30 -8.82
CA PHE A 28 -4.06 3.57 -9.47
C PHE A 28 -4.77 4.75 -8.79
N GLY A 29 -4.11 5.90 -8.86
CA GLY A 29 -4.61 7.19 -8.42
C GLY A 29 -4.31 8.26 -9.46
N GLY A 30 -4.21 9.49 -9.02
CA GLY A 30 -3.96 10.65 -9.86
C GLY A 30 -5.22 11.22 -10.50
N SER A 31 -5.02 12.22 -11.33
CA SER A 31 -6.11 13.02 -11.90
C SER A 31 -6.79 12.43 -13.12
N CYS A 32 -6.13 11.49 -13.84
CA CYS A 32 -6.63 10.99 -15.13
C CYS A 32 -7.44 9.70 -14.95
N PHE A 33 -6.81 8.59 -14.55
CA PHE A 33 -7.47 7.29 -14.55
C PHE A 33 -8.74 7.23 -13.69
N PRO A 34 -8.78 7.69 -12.43
CA PRO A 34 -10.01 7.67 -11.66
C PRO A 34 -11.13 8.48 -12.30
N LYS A 35 -10.83 9.69 -12.76
CA LYS A 35 -11.80 10.58 -13.40
C LYS A 35 -12.31 10.02 -14.71
N ASP A 36 -11.42 9.52 -15.59
CA ASP A 36 -11.78 9.11 -16.94
C ASP A 36 -12.52 7.77 -16.95
N THR A 37 -12.15 6.82 -16.07
CA THR A 37 -12.89 5.56 -15.90
C THR A 37 -14.29 5.81 -15.35
N THR A 38 -14.43 6.69 -14.36
CA THR A 38 -15.74 7.07 -13.80
C THR A 38 -16.59 7.80 -14.84
N ALA A 39 -16.04 8.75 -15.59
CA ALA A 39 -16.73 9.45 -16.65
C ALA A 39 -17.22 8.50 -17.76
N LEU A 40 -16.35 7.57 -18.18
CA LEU A 40 -16.70 6.56 -19.18
C LEU A 40 -17.86 5.67 -18.71
N LEU A 41 -17.85 5.25 -17.43
CA LEU A 41 -18.94 4.49 -16.86
C LEU A 41 -20.26 5.28 -16.84
N GLN A 42 -20.22 6.57 -16.48
CA GLN A 42 -21.42 7.42 -16.49
C GLN A 42 -21.97 7.65 -17.90
N ILE A 43 -21.10 7.85 -18.89
CA ILE A 43 -21.52 7.96 -20.31
C ILE A 43 -22.18 6.66 -20.76
N ALA A 44 -21.61 5.50 -20.46
CA ALA A 44 -22.19 4.21 -20.80
C ALA A 44 -23.57 4.02 -20.14
N LYS A 45 -23.71 4.33 -18.85
CA LYS A 45 -25.00 4.29 -18.12
C LYS A 45 -26.04 5.21 -18.75
N SER A 46 -25.66 6.42 -19.14
CA SER A 46 -26.55 7.39 -19.80
C SER A 46 -27.03 6.91 -21.17
N ALA A 47 -26.18 6.13 -21.86
CA ALA A 47 -26.52 5.48 -23.14
C ALA A 47 -27.27 4.16 -22.99
N GLY A 48 -27.62 3.73 -21.77
CA GLY A 48 -28.26 2.44 -21.50
C GLY A 48 -27.34 1.23 -21.72
N TYR A 49 -26.02 1.42 -21.78
CA TYR A 49 -25.05 0.35 -22.01
C TYR A 49 -24.46 -0.15 -20.69
N PRO A 50 -24.64 -1.43 -20.29
CA PRO A 50 -24.09 -1.99 -19.07
C PRO A 50 -22.58 -2.30 -19.25
N PHE A 51 -21.70 -1.36 -18.91
CA PHE A 51 -20.26 -1.49 -19.09
C PHE A 51 -19.62 -2.22 -17.92
N LYS A 52 -19.95 -3.51 -17.74
CA LYS A 52 -19.50 -4.35 -16.62
C LYS A 52 -17.97 -4.42 -16.47
N LEU A 53 -17.22 -4.34 -17.57
CA LEU A 53 -15.75 -4.39 -17.49
C LEU A 53 -15.19 -3.17 -16.74
N ILE A 54 -15.67 -1.96 -17.04
CA ILE A 54 -15.22 -0.74 -16.35
C ILE A 54 -15.69 -0.71 -14.90
N GLU A 55 -16.90 -1.19 -14.61
CA GLU A 55 -17.38 -1.36 -13.21
C GLU A 55 -16.43 -2.25 -12.42
N ALA A 56 -16.07 -3.42 -12.98
CA ALA A 56 -15.14 -4.35 -12.33
C ALA A 56 -13.72 -3.76 -12.16
N VAL A 57 -13.25 -2.94 -13.10
CA VAL A 57 -11.96 -2.24 -13.00
C VAL A 57 -11.96 -1.27 -11.81
N ILE A 58 -13.01 -0.43 -11.70
CA ILE A 58 -13.14 0.54 -10.60
C ILE A 58 -13.20 -0.18 -9.26
N GLU A 59 -14.10 -1.16 -9.13
CA GLU A 59 -14.26 -1.96 -7.91
C GLU A 59 -12.96 -2.66 -7.49
N THR A 60 -12.25 -3.26 -8.43
CA THR A 60 -10.97 -3.93 -8.16
C THR A 60 -9.92 -2.93 -7.69
N ASN A 61 -9.87 -1.73 -8.28
CA ASN A 61 -8.94 -0.68 -7.89
C ASN A 61 -9.19 -0.21 -6.45
N GLU A 62 -10.43 -0.05 -6.04
CA GLU A 62 -10.81 0.32 -4.67
C GLU A 62 -10.43 -0.79 -3.67
N LYS A 63 -10.71 -2.04 -3.98
CA LYS A 63 -10.34 -3.20 -3.15
C LYS A 63 -8.84 -3.34 -2.91
N GLN A 64 -8.00 -2.89 -3.84
CA GLN A 64 -6.55 -2.95 -3.65
C GLN A 64 -6.05 -2.07 -2.49
N ARG A 65 -6.75 -0.99 -2.19
CA ARG A 65 -6.42 -0.11 -1.04
C ARG A 65 -6.72 -0.79 0.29
N VAL A 66 -7.83 -1.51 0.37
CA VAL A 66 -8.18 -2.31 1.54
C VAL A 66 -7.21 -3.49 1.70
N HIS A 67 -6.86 -4.14 0.60
CA HIS A 67 -6.01 -5.34 0.62
C HIS A 67 -4.62 -5.13 1.25
N ILE A 68 -4.03 -3.93 1.15
CA ILE A 68 -2.74 -3.68 1.82
C ILE A 68 -2.90 -3.56 3.34
N VAL A 69 -4.02 -3.01 3.80
CA VAL A 69 -4.36 -2.95 5.23
C VAL A 69 -4.62 -4.36 5.77
N ASP A 70 -5.33 -5.20 5.02
CA ASP A 70 -5.55 -6.61 5.37
C ASP A 70 -4.24 -7.39 5.52
N LYS A 71 -3.25 -7.12 4.64
CA LYS A 71 -1.92 -7.71 4.78
C LYS A 71 -1.23 -7.30 6.07
N LEU A 72 -1.33 -6.04 6.45
CA LEU A 72 -0.79 -5.53 7.71
C LEU A 72 -1.47 -6.23 8.91
N LEU A 73 -2.80 -6.31 8.90
CA LEU A 73 -3.58 -6.99 9.94
C LEU A 73 -3.30 -8.49 10.01
N THR A 74 -3.08 -9.15 8.85
CA THR A 74 -2.69 -10.57 8.80
C THR A 74 -1.38 -10.83 9.55
N VAL A 75 -0.44 -9.87 9.49
CA VAL A 75 0.87 -10.00 10.17
C VAL A 75 0.78 -9.60 11.63
N MET A 76 0.09 -8.50 11.94
CA MET A 76 0.12 -7.89 13.28
C MET A 76 -1.07 -8.30 14.18
N GLY A 77 -2.14 -8.87 13.61
CA GLY A 77 -3.41 -9.10 14.28
C GLY A 77 -4.15 -7.79 14.50
N SER A 78 -3.82 -7.05 15.55
CA SER A 78 -4.39 -5.74 15.87
C SER A 78 -3.34 -4.63 15.78
N ILE A 79 -3.74 -3.49 15.21
CA ILE A 79 -2.89 -2.29 15.14
C ILE A 79 -3.37 -1.18 16.09
N LYS A 80 -4.34 -1.45 16.95
CA LYS A 80 -4.85 -0.49 17.94
C LYS A 80 -3.72 -0.09 18.91
N GLY A 81 -3.46 1.21 19.00
CA GLY A 81 -2.38 1.78 19.81
C GLY A 81 -0.97 1.52 19.26
N ARG A 82 -0.85 0.97 18.05
CA ARG A 82 0.43 0.81 17.33
C ARG A 82 0.78 2.05 16.55
N THR A 83 2.06 2.26 16.31
CA THR A 83 2.56 3.33 15.44
C THR A 83 3.00 2.72 14.11
N ILE A 84 2.42 3.18 13.02
CA ILE A 84 2.69 2.69 11.66
C ILE A 84 3.35 3.78 10.85
N SER A 85 4.51 3.51 10.29
CA SER A 85 5.13 4.41 9.33
C SER A 85 4.54 4.21 7.93
N VAL A 86 4.22 5.30 7.23
CA VAL A 86 3.69 5.32 5.87
C VAL A 86 4.65 6.10 4.98
N LEU A 87 5.25 5.43 4.02
CA LEU A 87 6.24 6.01 3.10
C LEU A 87 5.61 6.25 1.72
N GLY A 88 5.39 7.51 1.42
CA GLY A 88 4.77 8.01 0.20
C GLY A 88 3.31 8.42 0.36
N LEU A 89 3.03 9.68 0.04
CA LEU A 89 1.71 10.30 0.10
C LEU A 89 1.19 10.64 -1.30
N ALA A 90 2.10 10.98 -2.24
CA ALA A 90 1.76 11.21 -3.64
C ALA A 90 1.33 9.91 -4.34
N PHE A 91 0.51 10.01 -5.39
CA PHE A 91 0.03 8.84 -6.14
C PHE A 91 1.13 8.15 -6.97
N LYS A 92 2.23 8.83 -7.24
CA LYS A 92 3.45 8.33 -7.91
C LYS A 92 4.66 9.17 -7.51
N PRO A 93 5.90 8.72 -7.74
CA PRO A 93 7.09 9.53 -7.48
C PRO A 93 7.20 10.74 -8.41
N ASN A 94 8.07 11.69 -8.03
CA ASN A 94 8.40 12.91 -8.76
C ASN A 94 7.21 13.88 -8.97
N THR A 95 6.26 13.92 -8.03
CA THR A 95 5.13 14.86 -8.03
C THR A 95 4.62 15.10 -6.61
N ASN A 96 4.00 16.26 -6.39
CA ASN A 96 3.22 16.57 -5.18
C ASN A 96 1.73 16.24 -5.34
N ASP A 97 1.31 15.65 -6.47
CA ASP A 97 -0.10 15.37 -6.75
C ASP A 97 -0.61 14.22 -5.86
N VAL A 98 -1.53 14.55 -4.97
CA VAL A 98 -2.18 13.61 -4.05
C VAL A 98 -3.61 13.24 -4.47
N ARG A 99 -4.09 13.76 -5.61
CA ARG A 99 -5.46 13.47 -6.07
C ARG A 99 -5.69 11.98 -6.26
N SER A 100 -6.70 11.44 -5.57
CA SER A 100 -6.99 10.01 -5.54
C SER A 100 -5.77 9.13 -5.19
N ALA A 101 -4.77 9.68 -4.48
CA ALA A 101 -3.63 8.90 -4.02
C ALA A 101 -4.09 7.84 -3.02
N PRO A 102 -3.65 6.58 -3.15
CA PRO A 102 -4.04 5.52 -2.22
C PRO A 102 -3.76 5.83 -0.74
N ALA A 103 -2.75 6.63 -0.44
CA ALA A 103 -2.41 7.05 0.91
C ALA A 103 -3.56 7.81 1.60
N LEU A 104 -4.34 8.60 0.83
CA LEU A 104 -5.47 9.38 1.37
C LEU A 104 -6.64 8.50 1.83
N ASP A 105 -6.73 7.26 1.37
CA ASP A 105 -7.74 6.31 1.86
C ASP A 105 -7.14 5.38 2.92
N ILE A 106 -5.89 4.93 2.72
CA ILE A 106 -5.23 3.95 3.60
C ILE A 106 -4.95 4.56 4.97
N ILE A 107 -4.46 5.82 5.05
CA ILE A 107 -4.15 6.46 6.34
C ILE A 107 -5.39 6.60 7.23
N PRO A 108 -6.54 7.10 6.75
CA PRO A 108 -7.76 7.10 7.53
C PRO A 108 -8.21 5.71 7.99
N MET A 109 -8.05 4.66 7.17
CA MET A 109 -8.35 3.28 7.57
C MET A 109 -7.47 2.83 8.75
N LEU A 110 -6.17 3.12 8.72
CA LEU A 110 -5.26 2.81 9.82
C LEU A 110 -5.65 3.54 11.11
N GLN A 111 -6.02 4.82 11.00
CA GLN A 111 -6.48 5.63 12.14
C GLN A 111 -7.81 5.12 12.72
N GLN A 112 -8.77 4.73 11.89
CA GLN A 112 -10.05 4.13 12.32
C GLN A 112 -9.83 2.81 13.08
N LEU A 113 -8.80 2.05 12.69
CA LEU A 113 -8.36 0.84 13.40
C LEU A 113 -7.55 1.13 14.67
N GLY A 114 -7.39 2.41 15.01
CA GLY A 114 -6.74 2.88 16.23
C GLY A 114 -5.23 2.97 16.19
N ALA A 115 -4.63 3.00 15.00
CA ALA A 115 -3.19 3.21 14.83
C ALA A 115 -2.82 4.70 14.87
N HIS A 116 -1.61 4.99 15.36
CA HIS A 116 -0.92 6.26 15.14
C HIS A 116 -0.13 6.18 13.83
N VAL A 117 -0.11 7.26 13.06
CA VAL A 117 0.54 7.28 11.75
C VAL A 117 1.66 8.31 11.73
N LYS A 118 2.86 7.86 11.36
CA LYS A 118 3.99 8.69 10.95
C LYS A 118 4.14 8.61 9.44
N ALA A 119 4.11 9.72 8.75
CA ALA A 119 4.11 9.74 7.28
C ALA A 119 5.33 10.48 6.73
N TYR A 120 5.91 9.93 5.68
CA TYR A 120 6.99 10.53 4.90
C TYR A 120 6.59 10.70 3.45
N ASP A 121 6.87 11.85 2.90
CA ASP A 121 6.91 12.09 1.46
C ASP A 121 7.90 13.24 1.19
N PRO A 122 8.78 13.15 0.19
CA PRO A 122 9.78 14.21 -0.03
C PRO A 122 9.17 15.52 -0.56
N ILE A 123 7.96 15.48 -1.14
CA ILE A 123 7.39 16.65 -1.83
C ILE A 123 5.93 16.92 -1.43
N ALA A 124 5.10 15.88 -1.24
CA ALA A 124 3.64 15.99 -1.17
C ALA A 124 3.07 16.24 0.24
N ILE A 125 3.90 16.46 1.25
CA ILE A 125 3.43 16.73 2.62
C ILE A 125 2.47 17.92 2.69
N PRO A 126 2.73 19.08 2.05
CA PRO A 126 1.82 20.23 2.14
C PRO A 126 0.41 19.92 1.63
N GLU A 127 0.30 19.25 0.48
CA GLU A 127 -0.98 18.88 -0.12
C GLU A 127 -1.69 17.78 0.66
N ALA A 128 -0.95 16.78 1.13
CA ALA A 128 -1.51 15.68 1.90
C ALA A 128 -1.99 16.14 3.28
N SER A 129 -1.22 16.98 3.98
CA SER A 129 -1.57 17.47 5.31
C SER A 129 -2.82 18.34 5.31
N ALA A 130 -3.04 19.09 4.23
CA ALA A 130 -4.27 19.85 4.05
C ALA A 130 -5.54 18.98 4.02
N ILE A 131 -5.41 17.69 3.65
CA ILE A 131 -6.52 16.73 3.56
C ILE A 131 -6.58 15.83 4.80
N LEU A 132 -5.43 15.27 5.21
CA LEU A 132 -5.35 14.29 6.30
C LEU A 132 -5.31 14.94 7.71
N GLY A 133 -5.00 16.24 7.79
CA GLY A 133 -4.99 17.00 9.03
C GLY A 133 -3.81 16.71 9.95
N GLU A 134 -3.92 17.21 11.19
CA GLU A 134 -2.86 17.20 12.21
C GLU A 134 -2.76 15.86 12.98
N GLN A 135 -3.65 14.93 12.72
CA GLN A 135 -3.63 13.60 13.38
C GLN A 135 -2.56 12.67 12.80
N VAL A 136 -1.85 13.10 11.78
CA VAL A 136 -0.71 12.41 11.16
C VAL A 136 0.55 13.19 11.50
N GLU A 137 1.59 12.49 11.95
CA GLU A 137 2.90 13.06 12.16
C GLU A 137 3.69 13.04 10.85
N TYR A 138 4.07 14.20 10.33
CA TYR A 138 4.76 14.32 9.04
C TYR A 138 6.25 14.52 9.20
N TYR A 139 7.03 13.78 8.40
CA TYR A 139 8.48 13.79 8.41
C TYR A 139 9.06 14.07 7.03
N THR A 140 10.09 14.89 6.96
CA THR A 140 10.85 15.17 5.73
C THR A 140 12.06 14.25 5.56
N ASP A 141 12.38 13.46 6.57
CA ASP A 141 13.41 12.42 6.55
C ASP A 141 12.76 11.04 6.68
N VAL A 142 13.14 10.13 5.79
CA VAL A 142 12.57 8.78 5.72
C VAL A 142 12.84 7.96 6.99
N TYR A 143 14.03 8.11 7.58
CA TYR A 143 14.41 7.37 8.78
C TYR A 143 13.68 7.89 10.03
N GLY A 144 13.48 9.21 10.13
CA GLY A 144 12.68 9.81 11.20
C GLY A 144 11.23 9.34 11.19
N ALA A 145 10.64 9.12 9.99
CA ALA A 145 9.30 8.55 9.90
C ALA A 145 9.23 7.08 10.32
N ILE A 146 10.33 6.35 10.26
CA ILE A 146 10.40 4.92 10.61
C ILE A 146 10.75 4.72 12.10
N GLU A 147 11.49 5.64 12.69
CA GLU A 147 11.99 5.51 14.05
C GLU A 147 10.85 5.27 15.05
N ASP A 148 11.02 4.25 15.90
CA ASP A 148 10.04 3.85 16.91
C ASP A 148 8.65 3.49 16.38
N THR A 149 8.57 2.91 15.17
CA THR A 149 7.32 2.38 14.62
C THR A 149 7.25 0.86 14.68
N ASP A 150 6.02 0.33 14.74
CA ASP A 150 5.77 -1.11 14.85
C ASP A 150 5.80 -1.83 13.49
N ALA A 151 5.53 -1.10 12.41
CA ALA A 151 5.62 -1.59 11.04
C ALA A 151 5.77 -0.43 10.06
N CYS A 152 6.26 -0.74 8.85
CA CYS A 152 6.42 0.20 7.76
C CYS A 152 5.56 -0.20 6.56
N LEU A 153 4.73 0.73 6.06
CA LEU A 153 3.98 0.62 4.81
C LEU A 153 4.62 1.48 3.72
N ILE A 154 4.90 0.88 2.57
CA ILE A 154 5.41 1.59 1.40
C ILE A 154 4.27 1.76 0.39
N LEU A 155 3.87 3.02 0.15
CA LEU A 155 2.75 3.35 -0.72
C LEU A 155 3.17 4.03 -2.03
N THR A 156 4.36 4.66 -2.07
CA THR A 156 4.90 5.29 -3.29
C THR A 156 6.35 4.90 -3.49
N ASP A 157 6.71 4.60 -4.74
CA ASP A 157 8.02 4.11 -5.14
C ASP A 157 9.04 5.26 -5.32
N TRP A 158 9.23 6.04 -4.25
CA TRP A 158 10.25 7.09 -4.20
C TRP A 158 11.67 6.50 -4.24
N PRO A 159 12.63 7.13 -4.97
CA PRO A 159 14.03 6.69 -4.95
C PRO A 159 14.60 6.58 -3.54
N GLU A 160 14.34 7.57 -2.69
CA GLU A 160 14.81 7.63 -1.30
C GLU A 160 14.34 6.43 -0.46
N VAL A 161 13.12 5.95 -0.74
CA VAL A 161 12.56 4.75 -0.08
C VAL A 161 13.24 3.49 -0.61
N LYS A 162 13.51 3.43 -1.91
CA LYS A 162 14.20 2.29 -2.52
C LYS A 162 15.67 2.16 -2.10
N GLU A 163 16.31 3.30 -1.83
CA GLU A 163 17.73 3.39 -1.47
C GLU A 163 17.97 3.30 0.05
N MET A 164 16.92 3.05 0.85
CA MET A 164 17.06 2.89 2.31
C MET A 164 18.02 1.75 2.66
N GLU A 165 18.88 2.02 3.63
CA GLU A 165 19.75 1.00 4.24
C GLU A 165 18.90 0.06 5.12
N LEU A 166 18.58 -1.13 4.62
CA LEU A 166 17.72 -2.10 5.32
C LEU A 166 18.23 -2.47 6.71
N VAL A 167 19.56 -2.54 6.91
CA VAL A 167 20.14 -2.80 8.24
C VAL A 167 19.77 -1.67 9.22
N LYS A 168 19.89 -0.41 8.80
CA LYS A 168 19.52 0.76 9.61
C LYS A 168 18.02 0.79 9.89
N VAL A 169 17.19 0.60 8.86
CA VAL A 169 15.72 0.53 9.01
C VAL A 169 15.33 -0.52 10.06
N LYS A 170 15.98 -1.69 10.04
CA LYS A 170 15.71 -2.76 11.02
C LYS A 170 16.00 -2.35 12.45
N THR A 171 16.99 -1.50 12.69
CA THR A 171 17.30 -1.01 14.05
C THR A 171 16.34 0.07 14.54
N LEU A 172 15.69 0.77 13.62
CA LEU A 172 14.73 1.83 13.93
C LEU A 172 13.31 1.29 14.19
N LEU A 173 12.95 0.19 13.53
CA LEU A 173 11.66 -0.48 13.72
C LEU A 173 11.63 -1.25 15.04
N ARG A 174 10.51 -1.18 15.77
CA ARG A 174 10.25 -2.05 16.92
C ARG A 174 10.11 -3.52 16.53
N GLN A 175 9.60 -3.77 15.33
CA GLN A 175 9.49 -5.09 14.74
C GLN A 175 9.91 -5.00 13.26
N PRO A 176 10.63 -5.99 12.71
CA PRO A 176 11.13 -5.93 11.34
C PRO A 176 10.02 -6.26 10.32
N ILE A 177 8.93 -5.48 10.34
CA ILE A 177 7.75 -5.68 9.49
C ILE A 177 7.70 -4.60 8.42
N ILE A 178 7.71 -5.02 7.15
CA ILE A 178 7.50 -4.14 6.00
C ILE A 178 6.38 -4.70 5.11
N ILE A 179 5.38 -3.89 4.84
CA ILE A 179 4.32 -4.16 3.86
C ILE A 179 4.55 -3.24 2.66
N ASP A 180 4.97 -3.83 1.57
CA ASP A 180 5.41 -3.11 0.37
C ASP A 180 4.32 -3.12 -0.71
N GLY A 181 3.65 -2.02 -0.86
CA GLY A 181 2.61 -1.79 -1.86
C GLY A 181 3.13 -1.55 -3.28
N ARG A 182 4.44 -1.46 -3.47
CA ARG A 182 5.08 -1.14 -4.76
C ARG A 182 6.06 -2.19 -5.26
N ASN A 183 6.28 -3.25 -4.48
CA ASN A 183 7.23 -4.32 -4.81
C ASN A 183 8.65 -3.79 -5.08
N LEU A 184 9.14 -2.86 -4.23
CA LEU A 184 10.43 -2.20 -4.40
C LEU A 184 11.61 -3.14 -4.14
N PHE A 185 11.46 -4.02 -3.13
CA PHE A 185 12.52 -4.93 -2.69
C PHE A 185 12.31 -6.34 -3.24
N SER A 186 13.38 -7.08 -3.46
CA SER A 186 13.32 -8.49 -3.81
C SER A 186 12.97 -9.36 -2.59
N LEU A 187 12.38 -10.53 -2.83
CA LEU A 187 12.07 -11.47 -1.74
C LEU A 187 13.34 -12.01 -1.09
N GLU A 188 14.36 -12.27 -1.91
CA GLU A 188 15.66 -12.79 -1.50
C GLU A 188 16.39 -11.78 -0.59
N GLU A 189 16.41 -10.50 -0.97
CA GLU A 189 17.00 -9.41 -0.19
C GLU A 189 16.32 -9.27 1.17
N MET A 190 14.99 -9.27 1.20
CA MET A 190 14.22 -9.14 2.44
C MET A 190 14.35 -10.35 3.34
N GLN A 191 14.48 -11.55 2.76
CA GLN A 191 14.77 -12.78 3.50
C GLN A 191 16.16 -12.75 4.11
N ALA A 192 17.18 -12.37 3.34
CA ALA A 192 18.55 -12.27 3.84
C ALA A 192 18.69 -11.23 4.96
N ALA A 193 17.96 -10.12 4.86
CA ALA A 193 17.91 -9.09 5.90
C ALA A 193 17.06 -9.49 7.13
N GLY A 194 16.30 -10.59 7.05
CA GLY A 194 15.49 -11.14 8.14
C GLY A 194 14.25 -10.32 8.47
N TYR A 195 13.58 -9.78 7.46
CA TYR A 195 12.31 -9.08 7.59
C TYR A 195 11.11 -10.02 7.49
N ILE A 196 10.04 -9.65 8.19
CA ILE A 196 8.70 -10.09 7.83
C ILE A 196 8.25 -9.13 6.72
N TYR A 197 8.13 -9.67 5.51
CA TYR A 197 7.87 -8.84 4.35
C TYR A 197 6.71 -9.37 3.53
N HIS A 198 5.72 -8.52 3.34
CA HIS A 198 4.57 -8.77 2.49
C HIS A 198 4.55 -7.75 1.35
N SER A 199 4.23 -8.22 0.17
CA SER A 199 4.13 -7.38 -1.02
C SER A 199 2.92 -7.77 -1.89
N ILE A 200 2.72 -7.12 -3.01
CA ILE A 200 1.54 -7.33 -3.84
C ILE A 200 1.78 -8.49 -4.81
N GLY A 201 0.90 -9.52 -4.75
CA GLY A 201 0.90 -10.64 -5.69
C GLY A 201 2.18 -11.48 -5.69
N ARG A 202 2.92 -11.52 -4.58
CA ARG A 202 4.11 -12.35 -4.39
C ARG A 202 4.01 -13.14 -3.07
N PRO A 203 4.76 -14.25 -2.91
CA PRO A 203 4.86 -14.96 -1.63
C PRO A 203 5.35 -14.02 -0.50
N ALA A 204 4.89 -14.30 0.72
CA ALA A 204 5.38 -13.59 1.90
C ALA A 204 6.72 -14.11 2.35
N VAL A 205 7.59 -13.24 2.87
CA VAL A 205 8.82 -13.59 3.59
C VAL A 205 8.52 -13.54 5.09
N ARG A 206 8.90 -14.59 5.83
CA ARG A 206 8.53 -14.79 7.24
C ARG A 206 9.62 -14.44 8.25
N GLY A 207 10.68 -13.74 7.86
CA GLY A 207 11.78 -13.42 8.77
C GLY A 207 12.57 -14.66 9.23
N THR A 208 13.43 -14.45 10.22
CA THR A 208 14.28 -15.51 10.82
C THR A 208 13.75 -16.06 12.15
N GLU A 209 12.68 -15.44 12.72
CA GLU A 209 12.09 -15.87 13.99
C GLU A 209 11.06 -17.00 13.78
N PRO A 210 10.94 -17.99 14.71
CA PRO A 210 9.92 -19.01 14.65
C PRO A 210 8.51 -18.40 14.66
N SER A 211 7.63 -18.96 13.85
CA SER A 211 6.26 -18.49 13.60
C SER A 211 5.32 -18.44 14.83
N ASP A 212 5.75 -18.97 15.96
CA ASP A 212 4.90 -19.12 17.16
C ASP A 212 4.69 -17.83 17.95
N LYS A 213 5.41 -16.74 17.63
CA LYS A 213 5.20 -15.41 18.22
C LYS A 213 4.23 -14.52 17.46
N TYR A 214 3.85 -14.90 16.26
CA TYR A 214 2.93 -14.09 15.43
C TYR A 214 1.57 -14.78 15.41
N PHE A 215 0.56 -14.08 15.93
CA PHE A 215 -0.81 -14.56 16.10
C PHE A 215 -1.36 -15.22 14.85
N PRO A 216 -2.13 -16.33 14.98
CA PRO A 216 -2.91 -16.84 13.87
C PRO A 216 -3.90 -15.78 13.42
N GLY A 217 -3.89 -15.45 12.13
CA GLY A 217 -4.75 -14.42 11.56
C GLY A 217 -6.23 -14.68 11.90
N LEU A 218 -6.93 -13.64 12.27
CA LEU A 218 -8.39 -13.67 12.38
C LEU A 218 -8.99 -14.04 11.01
N PRO A 219 -10.06 -14.84 10.96
CA PRO A 219 -10.75 -15.15 9.72
C PRO A 219 -11.23 -13.84 9.05
N LEU A 220 -10.96 -13.71 7.75
CA LEU A 220 -11.34 -12.53 6.94
C LEU A 220 -12.82 -12.14 7.08
N GLU A 221 -13.70 -13.08 7.45
CA GLU A 221 -15.11 -12.85 7.68
C GLU A 221 -15.43 -12.03 8.94
N GLU A 222 -14.57 -12.02 9.94
CA GLU A 222 -14.74 -11.19 11.15
C GLU A 222 -14.28 -9.75 10.90
N LEU A 223 -13.21 -9.55 10.14
CA LEU A 223 -12.72 -8.22 9.74
C LEU A 223 -13.72 -7.49 8.84
N ALA A 224 -14.42 -8.21 7.96
CA ALA A 224 -15.46 -7.63 7.09
C ALA A 224 -16.67 -7.10 7.89
N LYS A 225 -16.94 -7.60 9.09
CA LYS A 225 -18.04 -7.12 9.95
C LYS A 225 -17.72 -5.79 10.61
N ASP A 226 -16.46 -5.56 10.99
CA ASP A 226 -16.03 -4.31 11.61
C ASP A 226 -15.85 -3.18 10.59
N LEU A 227 -15.54 -3.51 9.33
CA LEU A 227 -15.42 -2.55 8.22
C LEU A 227 -16.76 -2.30 7.49
N GLY A 228 -17.77 -3.14 7.71
CA GLY A 228 -19.08 -3.10 7.02
C GLY A 228 -20.00 -1.92 7.39
N SER A 229 -19.55 -0.98 8.22
CA SER A 229 -20.28 0.25 8.56
C SER A 229 -19.70 1.52 7.92
N VAL A 230 -18.69 1.39 7.07
CA VAL A 230 -18.14 2.52 6.32
C VAL A 230 -18.94 2.64 5.02
N ASN A 231 -19.92 3.56 5.01
CA ASN A 231 -20.59 4.01 3.77
C ASN A 231 -19.53 4.65 2.86
N LEU A 232 -19.14 3.96 1.80
CA LEU A 232 -18.40 4.49 0.65
C LEU A 232 -19.34 5.27 -0.28
#